data_f7929ef9b16366295dcfec72d9ba52db
#
_entry.id   f7929ef9b16366295dcfec72d9ba52db
#
_cell.length_a   1.000
_cell.length_b   1.000
_cell.length_c   1.000
_cell.angle_alpha   90.00
_cell.angle_beta   90.00
_cell.angle_gamma   90.00
#
_symmetry.space_group_name_H-M   'P 1'
#
loop_
_entity.id
_entity.type
_entity.pdbx_description
1 polymer ?
#
loop_
_entity_poly.entity_id
_entity_poly.type
_entity_poly.pdbx_seq_one_letter_code
_entity_poly.pdbx_strand_id
1 'polypeptide(L)'
;ERLETERFLDFARRAEISLLAVDEAHCVSQWGQDFRPHYLQIPAFADRLRRRPVVAAFTATATAQVRSDIRELLALRSPLEVVTGFDRSNLYFEVRRGSAAEKRRWLGEITVRHRGECGIIYCATRRSVEAVCDLLRRTGVPATRYHAGLDREERQRNQEDFLYDRSPVMVATNAF
;
A
#
# COMPACT_ATOMS: atom_id res chain seq x y z
N GLU A 1 15.73 -11.74 -1.91
CA GLU A 1 15.91 -13.14 -2.38
C GLU A 1 16.48 -13.19 -3.81
N ARG A 2 15.84 -12.55 -4.82
CA ARG A 2 16.28 -12.60 -6.22
C ARG A 2 17.68 -12.01 -6.44
N LEU A 3 18.03 -10.95 -5.69
CA LEU A 3 19.32 -10.27 -5.75
C LEU A 3 20.50 -11.15 -5.29
N GLU A 4 20.22 -12.24 -4.58
CA GLU A 4 21.22 -13.17 -4.02
C GLU A 4 21.55 -14.31 -4.97
N THR A 5 20.78 -14.47 -6.07
CA THR A 5 21.02 -15.53 -7.04
C THR A 5 22.15 -15.19 -8.02
N GLU A 6 23.11 -16.09 -8.22
CA GLU A 6 24.21 -15.88 -9.17
C GLU A 6 23.70 -15.59 -10.59
N ARG A 7 22.65 -16.28 -11.02
CA ARG A 7 22.04 -16.05 -12.33
C ARG A 7 21.58 -14.60 -12.53
N PHE A 8 20.94 -14.00 -11.51
CA PHE A 8 20.48 -12.62 -11.59
C PHE A 8 21.65 -11.64 -11.51
N LEU A 9 22.65 -11.94 -10.67
CA LEU A 9 23.86 -11.12 -10.54
C LEU A 9 24.66 -11.09 -11.85
N ASP A 10 24.83 -12.23 -12.52
CA ASP A 10 25.50 -12.29 -13.83
C ASP A 10 24.76 -11.52 -14.91
N PHE A 11 23.44 -11.60 -14.90
CA PHE A 11 22.62 -10.75 -15.77
C PHE A 11 22.84 -9.27 -15.46
N ALA A 12 22.74 -8.88 -14.19
CA ALA A 12 22.89 -7.50 -13.74
C ALA A 12 24.28 -6.91 -14.06
N ARG A 13 25.35 -7.72 -13.95
CA ARG A 13 26.72 -7.32 -14.33
C ARG A 13 26.86 -7.03 -15.82
N ARG A 14 26.12 -7.77 -16.66
CA ARG A 14 26.13 -7.55 -18.13
C ARG A 14 25.25 -6.40 -18.56
N ALA A 15 24.19 -6.11 -17.82
CA ALA A 15 23.20 -5.09 -18.16
C ALA A 15 23.67 -3.64 -17.89
N GLU A 16 24.87 -3.43 -17.31
CA GLU A 16 25.44 -2.10 -17.01
C GLU A 16 24.45 -1.16 -16.30
N ILE A 17 23.90 -1.61 -15.18
CA ILE A 17 22.89 -0.87 -14.40
C ILE A 17 23.47 0.47 -13.93
N SER A 18 22.87 1.57 -14.34
CA SER A 18 23.28 2.93 -13.95
C SER A 18 22.51 3.47 -12.74
N LEU A 19 21.26 3.02 -12.54
CA LEU A 19 20.39 3.44 -11.45
C LEU A 19 19.78 2.21 -10.77
N LEU A 20 19.80 2.19 -9.44
CA LEU A 20 19.11 1.24 -8.60
C LEU A 20 18.06 2.00 -7.77
N ALA A 21 16.81 1.90 -8.16
CA ALA A 21 15.69 2.48 -7.41
C ALA A 21 15.21 1.48 -6.34
N VAL A 22 15.19 1.91 -5.09
CA VAL A 22 14.69 1.16 -3.95
C VAL A 22 13.38 1.78 -3.50
N ASP A 23 12.28 1.14 -3.87
CA ASP A 23 10.95 1.53 -3.42
C ASP A 23 10.66 0.98 -2.03
N GLU A 24 9.72 1.61 -1.30
CA GLU A 24 9.41 1.27 0.10
C GLU A 24 10.67 1.15 0.97
N ALA A 25 11.61 2.07 0.80
CA ALA A 25 12.91 2.02 1.45
C ALA A 25 12.83 1.98 2.99
N HIS A 26 11.70 2.39 3.59
CA HIS A 26 11.45 2.24 5.03
C HIS A 26 11.53 0.79 5.52
N CYS A 27 11.34 -0.19 4.61
CA CYS A 27 11.46 -1.61 4.93
C CYS A 27 12.88 -2.05 5.35
N VAL A 28 13.91 -1.22 5.14
CA VAL A 28 15.28 -1.51 5.61
C VAL A 28 15.41 -1.31 7.12
N SER A 29 14.57 -0.46 7.72
CA SER A 29 14.62 -0.09 9.13
C SER A 29 13.74 -0.99 9.99
N GLN A 30 14.25 -1.45 11.14
CA GLN A 30 13.45 -2.15 12.16
C GLN A 30 12.38 -1.25 12.78
N TRP A 31 12.52 0.05 12.67
CA TRP A 31 11.55 1.06 13.12
C TRP A 31 10.55 1.46 12.05
N GLY A 32 10.67 0.86 10.84
CA GLY A 32 9.70 0.99 9.75
C GLY A 32 8.45 0.14 9.99
N GLN A 33 7.38 0.45 9.27
CA GLN A 33 6.09 -0.26 9.42
C GLN A 33 6.13 -1.73 8.95
N ASP A 34 7.05 -2.07 8.05
CA ASP A 34 7.15 -3.39 7.40
C ASP A 34 8.63 -3.74 7.17
N PHE A 35 9.33 -4.10 8.26
CA PHE A 35 10.75 -4.49 8.17
C PHE A 35 10.94 -5.75 7.33
N ARG A 36 11.80 -5.66 6.32
CA ARG A 36 12.16 -6.78 5.43
C ARG A 36 13.66 -7.02 5.42
N PRO A 37 14.14 -8.08 6.09
CA PRO A 37 15.59 -8.37 6.19
C PRO A 37 16.33 -8.40 4.86
N HIS A 38 15.69 -8.83 3.77
CA HIS A 38 16.30 -8.88 2.44
C HIS A 38 16.69 -7.51 1.88
N TYR A 39 16.12 -6.40 2.38
CA TYR A 39 16.55 -5.06 1.99
C TYR A 39 17.99 -4.76 2.42
N LEU A 40 18.47 -5.38 3.50
CA LEU A 40 19.85 -5.25 3.97
C LEU A 40 20.88 -5.82 2.98
N GLN A 41 20.46 -6.62 2.01
CA GLN A 41 21.33 -7.19 0.99
C GLN A 41 21.54 -6.26 -0.23
N ILE A 42 20.74 -5.19 -0.32
CA ILE A 42 20.79 -4.26 -1.47
C ILE A 42 22.17 -3.61 -1.63
N PRO A 43 22.84 -3.10 -0.57
CA PRO A 43 24.19 -2.53 -0.71
C PRO A 43 25.20 -3.53 -1.23
N ALA A 44 25.21 -4.75 -0.66
CA ALA A 44 26.11 -5.82 -1.07
C ALA A 44 25.89 -6.21 -2.54
N PHE A 45 24.65 -6.25 -3.01
CA PHE A 45 24.33 -6.45 -4.42
C PHE A 45 24.90 -5.32 -5.29
N ALA A 46 24.69 -4.05 -4.91
CA ALA A 46 25.18 -2.90 -5.65
C ALA A 46 26.72 -2.89 -5.77
N ASP A 47 27.43 -3.31 -4.72
CA ASP A 47 28.90 -3.37 -4.69
C ASP A 47 29.48 -4.56 -5.49
N ARG A 48 28.68 -5.60 -5.75
CA ARG A 48 29.07 -6.75 -6.59
C ARG A 48 28.95 -6.48 -8.09
N LEU A 49 28.33 -5.36 -8.50
CA LEU A 49 28.23 -4.96 -9.90
C LEU A 49 29.58 -4.41 -10.39
N ARG A 50 29.84 -4.47 -11.70
CA ARG A 50 31.09 -3.95 -12.31
C ARG A 50 31.33 -2.48 -11.96
N ARG A 51 30.28 -1.69 -11.94
CA ARG A 51 30.25 -0.30 -11.51
C ARG A 51 29.05 -0.13 -10.59
N ARG A 52 29.29 0.42 -9.40
CA ARG A 52 28.20 0.70 -8.47
C ARG A 52 27.22 1.71 -9.09
N PRO A 53 25.93 1.39 -9.20
CA PRO A 53 24.94 2.31 -9.73
C PRO A 53 24.69 3.47 -8.77
N VAL A 54 24.08 4.53 -9.26
CA VAL A 54 23.43 5.52 -8.40
C VAL A 54 22.30 4.82 -7.67
N VAL A 55 22.21 4.98 -6.34
CA VAL A 55 21.14 4.40 -5.54
C VAL A 55 20.15 5.51 -5.19
N ALA A 56 18.88 5.33 -5.56
CA ALA A 56 17.77 6.22 -5.22
C ALA A 56 16.78 5.46 -4.33
N ALA A 57 16.51 5.98 -3.13
CA ALA A 57 15.60 5.40 -2.14
C ALA A 57 14.32 6.23 -2.05
N PHE A 58 13.18 5.57 -2.18
CA PHE A 58 11.86 6.19 -2.13
C PHE A 58 11.01 5.55 -1.03
N THR A 59 10.25 6.39 -0.33
CA THR A 59 9.26 5.94 0.65
C THR A 59 8.20 7.00 0.87
N ALA A 60 6.96 6.59 1.06
CA ALA A 60 5.87 7.50 1.41
C ALA A 60 5.89 7.88 2.91
N THR A 61 6.52 7.06 3.76
CA THR A 61 6.46 7.20 5.22
C THR A 61 7.84 6.98 5.83
N ALA A 62 8.47 8.04 6.33
CA ALA A 62 9.74 7.91 7.04
C ALA A 62 9.87 8.97 8.14
N THR A 63 9.97 8.53 9.39
CA THR A 63 10.38 9.39 10.51
C THR A 63 11.84 9.81 10.36
N ALA A 64 12.31 10.75 11.16
CA ALA A 64 13.72 11.16 11.15
C ALA A 64 14.67 9.97 11.40
N GLN A 65 14.31 9.07 12.33
CA GLN A 65 15.09 7.86 12.60
C GLN A 65 15.12 6.92 11.38
N VAL A 66 13.96 6.65 10.77
CA VAL A 66 13.89 5.79 9.59
C VAL A 66 14.68 6.38 8.40
N ARG A 67 14.69 7.71 8.23
CA ARG A 67 15.53 8.35 7.21
C ARG A 67 17.03 8.16 7.48
N SER A 68 17.45 8.25 8.74
CA SER A 68 18.84 7.94 9.12
C SER A 68 19.22 6.50 8.78
N ASP A 69 18.35 5.56 9.16
CA ASP A 69 18.53 4.13 8.87
C ASP A 69 18.62 3.86 7.37
N ILE A 70 17.75 4.49 6.56
CA ILE A 70 17.80 4.37 5.09
C ILE A 70 19.16 4.81 4.55
N ARG A 71 19.70 5.95 5.01
CA ARG A 71 21.02 6.43 4.56
C ARG A 71 22.14 5.46 4.91
N GLU A 72 22.15 4.98 6.15
CA GLU A 72 23.19 4.12 6.68
C GLU A 72 23.10 2.70 6.11
N LEU A 73 21.92 2.07 6.25
CA LEU A 73 21.73 0.66 5.92
C LEU A 73 21.68 0.41 4.41
N LEU A 74 21.31 1.39 3.58
CA LEU A 74 21.46 1.31 2.12
C LEU A 74 22.81 1.84 1.63
N ALA A 75 23.70 2.25 2.52
CA ALA A 75 25.03 2.78 2.21
C ALA A 75 24.98 3.89 1.15
N LEU A 76 24.06 4.85 1.31
CA LEU A 76 23.91 5.96 0.37
C LEU A 76 25.10 6.91 0.47
N ARG A 77 25.70 7.29 -0.68
CA ARG A 77 26.88 8.13 -0.74
C ARG A 77 26.51 9.58 -1.01
N SER A 78 26.65 10.45 -0.01
CA SER A 78 26.31 11.89 -0.11
C SER A 78 24.94 12.13 -0.76
N PRO A 79 23.85 11.51 -0.25
CA PRO A 79 22.55 11.57 -0.90
C PRO A 79 21.97 13.00 -0.84
N LEU A 80 21.30 13.41 -1.90
CA LEU A 80 20.34 14.50 -1.83
C LEU A 80 19.09 13.97 -1.11
N GLU A 81 18.70 14.59 -0.01
CA GLU A 81 17.48 14.25 0.72
C GLU A 81 16.39 15.27 0.39
N VAL A 82 15.28 14.77 -0.15
CA VAL A 82 14.10 15.58 -0.44
C VAL A 82 12.96 15.06 0.43
N VAL A 83 12.43 15.92 1.29
CA VAL A 83 11.29 15.61 2.16
C VAL A 83 10.14 16.53 1.78
N THR A 84 9.09 15.97 1.20
CA THR A 84 7.82 16.66 1.00
C THR A 84 6.96 16.46 2.25
N GLY A 85 6.19 17.47 2.66
CA GLY A 85 5.33 17.36 3.83
C GLY A 85 4.32 16.21 3.72
N PHE A 86 3.95 15.64 4.87
CA PHE A 86 2.90 14.60 4.96
C PHE A 86 1.48 15.19 4.92
N ASP A 87 1.37 16.51 5.09
CA ASP A 87 0.09 17.19 5.16
C ASP A 87 -0.53 17.30 3.76
N ARG A 88 -1.69 16.66 3.61
CA ARG A 88 -2.51 16.74 2.41
C ARG A 88 -3.76 17.54 2.75
N SER A 89 -3.77 18.81 2.43
CA SER A 89 -4.87 19.73 2.73
C SER A 89 -6.23 19.31 2.15
N ASN A 90 -6.23 18.42 1.17
CA ASN A 90 -7.43 17.84 0.56
C ASN A 90 -7.95 16.58 1.28
N LEU A 91 -7.28 16.07 2.33
CA LEU A 91 -7.72 14.90 3.08
C LEU A 91 -8.26 15.33 4.45
N TYR A 92 -9.46 14.87 4.75
CA TYR A 92 -10.08 15.00 6.06
C TYR A 92 -10.05 13.67 6.80
N PHE A 93 -9.56 13.68 8.04
CA PHE A 93 -9.51 12.51 8.91
C PHE A 93 -10.41 12.71 10.13
N GLU A 94 -11.25 11.72 10.41
CA GLU A 94 -12.12 11.72 11.58
C GLU A 94 -12.11 10.33 12.23
N VAL A 95 -12.09 10.28 13.55
CA VAL A 95 -12.20 9.05 14.34
C VAL A 95 -13.48 9.10 15.18
N ARG A 96 -14.38 8.17 14.94
CA ARG A 96 -15.61 8.00 15.73
C ARG A 96 -15.58 6.68 16.47
N ARG A 97 -15.76 6.74 17.79
CA ARG A 97 -15.88 5.55 18.65
C ARG A 97 -17.35 5.33 19.00
N GLY A 98 -17.85 4.10 18.84
CA GLY A 98 -19.22 3.77 19.14
C GLY A 98 -19.53 2.29 19.04
N SER A 99 -20.73 1.94 19.49
CA SER A 99 -21.32 0.60 19.39
C SER A 99 -21.52 0.17 17.92
N ALA A 100 -21.79 -1.11 17.71
CA ALA A 100 -22.09 -1.64 16.38
C ALA A 100 -23.35 -0.98 15.75
N ALA A 101 -24.33 -0.59 16.56
CA ALA A 101 -25.53 0.09 16.08
C ALA A 101 -25.23 1.52 15.62
N GLU A 102 -24.42 2.26 16.37
CA GLU A 102 -23.99 3.61 16.01
C GLU A 102 -23.13 3.59 14.74
N LYS A 103 -22.20 2.64 14.64
CA LYS A 103 -21.36 2.50 13.42
C LYS A 103 -22.21 2.23 12.17
N ARG A 104 -23.25 1.41 12.27
CA ARG A 104 -24.19 1.18 11.15
C ARG A 104 -24.96 2.45 10.78
N ARG A 105 -25.40 3.23 11.78
CA ARG A 105 -26.07 4.50 11.53
C ARG A 105 -25.14 5.49 10.81
N TRP A 106 -23.91 5.68 11.33
CA TRP A 106 -22.93 6.57 10.69
C TRP A 106 -22.57 6.14 9.28
N LEU A 107 -22.45 4.84 9.05
CA LEU A 107 -22.21 4.31 7.70
C LEU A 107 -23.36 4.72 6.76
N GLY A 108 -24.61 4.56 7.19
CA GLY A 108 -25.79 5.03 6.42
C GLY A 108 -25.77 6.54 6.17
N GLU A 109 -25.46 7.34 7.19
CA GLU A 109 -25.35 8.81 7.06
C GLU A 109 -24.27 9.22 6.05
N ILE A 110 -23.08 8.58 6.10
CA ILE A 110 -21.97 8.87 5.20
C ILE A 110 -22.33 8.46 3.77
N THR A 111 -22.87 7.28 3.55
CA THR A 111 -23.24 6.81 2.21
C THR A 111 -24.37 7.61 1.57
N VAL A 112 -25.29 8.16 2.37
CA VAL A 112 -26.32 9.09 1.89
C VAL A 112 -25.71 10.44 1.53
N ARG A 113 -24.82 10.97 2.37
CA ARG A 113 -24.15 12.27 2.14
C ARG A 113 -23.29 12.27 0.87
N HIS A 114 -22.59 11.16 0.62
CA HIS A 114 -21.68 10.98 -0.51
C HIS A 114 -22.31 10.13 -1.64
N ARG A 115 -23.63 10.26 -1.82
CA ARG A 115 -24.33 9.49 -2.85
C ARG A 115 -23.83 9.85 -4.25
N GLY A 116 -23.41 8.84 -5.01
CA GLY A 116 -22.85 9.02 -6.36
C GLY A 116 -21.34 9.28 -6.37
N GLU A 117 -20.70 9.38 -5.22
CA GLU A 117 -19.23 9.45 -5.12
C GLU A 117 -18.63 8.05 -4.91
N CYS A 118 -17.39 7.88 -5.36
CA CYS A 118 -16.63 6.65 -5.10
C CYS A 118 -16.21 6.55 -3.64
N GLY A 119 -16.35 5.35 -3.06
CA GLY A 119 -15.97 5.12 -1.67
C GLY A 119 -15.47 3.70 -1.42
N ILE A 120 -14.53 3.57 -0.47
CA ILE A 120 -14.05 2.26 -0.01
C ILE A 120 -14.33 2.13 1.47
N ILE A 121 -14.91 0.97 1.87
CA ILE A 121 -15.22 0.64 3.25
C ILE A 121 -14.37 -0.57 3.64
N TYR A 122 -13.36 -0.35 4.47
CA TYR A 122 -12.54 -1.44 4.98
C TYR A 122 -13.16 -2.08 6.23
N CYS A 123 -13.26 -3.40 6.20
CA CYS A 123 -13.75 -4.21 7.31
C CYS A 123 -12.65 -5.17 7.80
N ALA A 124 -12.63 -5.43 9.11
CA ALA A 124 -11.64 -6.31 9.71
C ALA A 124 -11.82 -7.80 9.34
N THR A 125 -13.02 -8.22 8.98
CA THR A 125 -13.33 -9.63 8.68
C THR A 125 -14.16 -9.79 7.40
N ARG A 126 -14.03 -10.95 6.74
CA ARG A 126 -14.87 -11.35 5.59
C ARG A 126 -16.36 -11.27 5.92
N ARG A 127 -16.76 -11.80 7.10
CA ARG A 127 -18.16 -11.75 7.56
C ARG A 127 -18.69 -10.32 7.67
N SER A 128 -17.87 -9.38 8.13
CA SER A 128 -18.25 -7.96 8.18
C SER A 128 -18.37 -7.36 6.79
N VAL A 129 -17.51 -7.73 5.84
CA VAL A 129 -17.62 -7.29 4.45
C VAL A 129 -18.97 -7.71 3.87
N GLU A 130 -19.35 -8.99 4.02
CA GLU A 130 -20.63 -9.51 3.54
C GLU A 130 -21.81 -8.74 4.14
N ALA A 131 -21.85 -8.63 5.48
CA ALA A 131 -22.94 -7.96 6.18
C ALA A 131 -23.08 -6.48 5.82
N VAL A 132 -21.97 -5.76 5.64
CA VAL A 132 -21.99 -4.33 5.26
C VAL A 132 -22.40 -4.19 3.81
N CYS A 133 -21.87 -5.00 2.89
CA CYS A 133 -22.25 -4.97 1.49
C CYS A 133 -23.75 -5.23 1.31
N ASP A 134 -24.29 -6.24 1.98
CA ASP A 134 -25.71 -6.58 1.96
C ASP A 134 -26.58 -5.45 2.53
N LEU A 135 -26.13 -4.81 3.62
CA LEU A 135 -26.82 -3.67 4.20
C LEU A 135 -26.93 -2.52 3.20
N LEU A 136 -25.82 -2.15 2.55
CA LEU A 136 -25.78 -1.08 1.56
C LEU A 136 -26.70 -1.35 0.38
N ARG A 137 -26.66 -2.56 -0.17
CA ARG A 137 -27.52 -2.97 -1.28
C ARG A 137 -29.00 -2.91 -0.93
N ARG A 138 -29.38 -3.35 0.28
CA ARG A 138 -30.78 -3.25 0.77
C ARG A 138 -31.24 -1.81 0.95
N THR A 139 -30.33 -0.89 1.23
CA THR A 139 -30.64 0.55 1.37
C THR A 139 -30.52 1.31 0.05
N GLY A 140 -30.36 0.59 -1.08
CA GLY A 140 -30.31 1.18 -2.41
C GLY A 140 -28.97 1.84 -2.77
N VAL A 141 -27.90 1.52 -2.04
CA VAL A 141 -26.53 1.95 -2.39
C VAL A 141 -25.88 0.88 -3.25
N PRO A 142 -25.51 1.16 -4.51
CA PRO A 142 -24.77 0.21 -5.34
C PRO A 142 -23.40 -0.05 -4.71
N ALA A 143 -23.19 -1.27 -4.24
CA ALA A 143 -21.95 -1.67 -3.58
C ALA A 143 -21.48 -3.04 -4.05
N THR A 144 -20.18 -3.21 -4.15
CA THR A 144 -19.52 -4.49 -4.42
C THR A 144 -18.59 -4.87 -3.27
N ARG A 145 -18.10 -6.12 -3.26
CA ARG A 145 -17.30 -6.67 -2.16
C ARG A 145 -15.98 -7.25 -2.65
N TYR A 146 -14.95 -7.20 -1.78
CA TYR A 146 -13.66 -7.78 -2.10
C TYR A 146 -12.99 -8.38 -0.85
N HIS A 147 -12.71 -9.67 -0.88
CA HIS A 147 -11.93 -10.37 0.14
C HIS A 147 -11.40 -11.71 -0.38
N ALA A 148 -10.40 -12.26 0.29
CA ALA A 148 -9.72 -13.49 -0.13
C ALA A 148 -10.59 -14.78 -0.08
N GLY A 149 -11.82 -14.71 0.42
CA GLY A 149 -12.77 -15.84 0.43
C GLY A 149 -13.61 -15.96 -0.83
N LEU A 150 -13.61 -14.94 -1.70
CA LEU A 150 -14.27 -14.99 -3.01
C LEU A 150 -13.41 -15.77 -4.00
N ASP A 151 -14.04 -16.39 -5.00
CA ASP A 151 -13.30 -16.97 -6.11
C ASP A 151 -12.62 -15.90 -6.97
N ARG A 152 -11.73 -16.33 -7.85
CA ARG A 152 -10.92 -15.42 -8.68
C ARG A 152 -11.78 -14.60 -9.64
N GLU A 153 -12.78 -15.21 -10.23
CA GLU A 153 -13.63 -14.57 -11.24
C GLU A 153 -14.54 -13.52 -10.59
N GLU A 154 -15.13 -13.84 -9.42
CA GLU A 154 -15.94 -12.89 -8.67
C GLU A 154 -15.10 -11.70 -8.20
N ARG A 155 -13.88 -11.93 -7.70
CA ARG A 155 -12.99 -10.83 -7.31
C ARG A 155 -12.66 -9.91 -8.48
N GLN A 156 -12.36 -10.49 -9.63
CA GLN A 156 -12.05 -9.72 -10.84
C GLN A 156 -13.27 -8.89 -11.28
N ARG A 157 -14.44 -9.50 -11.39
CA ARG A 157 -15.68 -8.78 -11.73
C ARG A 157 -15.97 -7.64 -10.78
N ASN A 158 -15.91 -7.91 -9.47
CA ASN A 158 -16.19 -6.90 -8.44
C ASN A 158 -15.19 -5.75 -8.48
N GLN A 159 -13.92 -6.02 -8.75
CA GLN A 159 -12.90 -4.99 -8.95
C GLN A 159 -13.18 -4.15 -10.21
N GLU A 160 -13.52 -4.79 -11.32
CA GLU A 160 -13.90 -4.11 -12.56
C GLU A 160 -15.16 -3.26 -12.39
N ASP A 161 -16.17 -3.76 -11.66
CA ASP A 161 -17.38 -3.01 -11.36
C ASP A 161 -17.11 -1.73 -10.56
N PHE A 162 -16.13 -1.77 -9.65
CA PHE A 162 -15.68 -0.58 -8.93
C PHE A 162 -14.84 0.34 -9.82
N LEU A 163 -13.88 -0.17 -10.56
CA LEU A 163 -12.99 0.62 -11.43
C LEU A 163 -13.72 1.35 -12.56
N TYR A 164 -14.81 0.78 -13.05
CA TYR A 164 -15.62 1.35 -14.14
C TYR A 164 -16.92 2.02 -13.64
N ASP A 165 -16.97 2.39 -12.37
CA ASP A 165 -18.09 3.11 -11.73
C ASP A 165 -19.47 2.43 -11.81
N ARG A 166 -19.50 1.12 -12.13
CA ARG A 166 -20.76 0.33 -12.10
C ARG A 166 -21.25 0.07 -10.68
N SER A 167 -20.31 0.02 -9.71
CA SER A 167 -20.55 -0.06 -8.28
C SER A 167 -19.62 0.90 -7.55
N PRO A 168 -20.05 2.14 -7.29
CA PRO A 168 -19.16 3.18 -6.76
C PRO A 168 -18.68 2.92 -5.33
N VAL A 169 -19.28 1.97 -4.61
CA VAL A 169 -18.86 1.62 -3.24
C VAL A 169 -18.25 0.22 -3.22
N MET A 170 -16.97 0.14 -2.81
CA MET A 170 -16.27 -1.11 -2.53
C MET A 170 -16.29 -1.40 -1.03
N VAL A 171 -16.72 -2.60 -0.62
CA VAL A 171 -16.57 -3.09 0.75
C VAL A 171 -15.52 -4.20 0.78
N ALA A 172 -14.42 -4.00 1.50
CA ALA A 172 -13.27 -4.89 1.40
C ALA A 172 -12.60 -5.20 2.74
N THR A 173 -11.83 -6.28 2.76
CA THR A 173 -10.75 -6.43 3.74
C THR A 173 -9.47 -5.80 3.17
N ASN A 174 -8.38 -5.79 3.95
CA ASN A 174 -7.06 -5.35 3.50
C ASN A 174 -6.47 -6.16 2.31
N ALA A 175 -7.23 -7.09 1.74
CA ALA A 175 -6.84 -7.84 0.54
C ALA A 175 -7.14 -7.08 -0.79
N PHE A 176 -7.84 -5.92 -0.71
CA PHE A 176 -8.14 -5.04 -1.84
C PHE A 176 -7.06 -3.99 -2.03
#